data_2734e1ffa9a863293a9ec14f51fc45ac
#
_entry.id   2734e1ffa9a863293a9ec14f51fc45ac
#
_cell.length_a   1.000
_cell.length_b   1.000
_cell.length_c   1.000
_cell.angle_alpha   90.00
_cell.angle_beta   90.00
_cell.angle_gamma   90.00
#
_symmetry.space_group_name_H-M   'P 1'
#
loop_
_entity.id
_entity.type
_entity.pdbx_description
1 polymer ?
#
loop_
_entity_poly.entity_id
_entity_poly.type
_entity_poly.pdbx_seq_one_letter_code
_entity_poly.pdbx_strand_id
1 'polypeptide(L)'
;ALPISYSLGGDLTFERYAFKAGWASAWKKIKIGAEARFRAEHEYRTTDPRPRNIVTDLTLLFGASAPLLASHELGLTGGLRFYKQTNNVAFLREAGVIPEYHMLGLGMDYKRFSGNNASAYYKATGCEVGIDLVPTGKSGLMFSTQYAYTPYHRILPNLNALPISVLGVQTLKGEVGWRQGQRDGWLLKAAVCHERRTGNEQIAGSSSSTE
;
A
#
# COMPACT_ATOMS: atom_id res chain seq x y z
N ALA A 1 -4.10 -35.63 -2.18
CA ALA A 1 -3.07 -35.21 -3.11
C ALA A 1 -1.92 -34.63 -2.30
N LEU A 2 -0.75 -35.23 -2.38
CA LEU A 2 0.45 -34.68 -1.77
C LEU A 2 0.70 -33.29 -2.34
N PRO A 3 1.09 -32.31 -1.52
CA PRO A 3 1.52 -31.04 -2.04
C PRO A 3 2.63 -31.31 -3.03
N ILE A 4 2.46 -30.83 -4.24
CA ILE A 4 3.47 -30.92 -5.28
C ILE A 4 4.72 -30.32 -4.68
N SER A 5 5.73 -31.16 -4.57
CA SER A 5 6.90 -30.86 -3.79
C SER A 5 7.49 -29.52 -4.21
N TYR A 6 7.53 -28.58 -3.30
CA TYR A 6 8.39 -27.41 -3.35
C TYR A 6 9.89 -27.80 -3.34
N SER A 7 10.20 -29.09 -3.40
CA SER A 7 11.55 -29.63 -3.41
C SER A 7 12.32 -29.40 -4.72
N LEU A 8 11.63 -29.10 -5.81
CA LEU A 8 12.25 -28.61 -7.03
C LEU A 8 12.17 -27.09 -7.00
N GLY A 9 13.06 -26.47 -6.25
CA GLY A 9 13.24 -25.04 -6.25
C GLY A 9 13.31 -24.50 -7.67
N GLY A 10 12.72 -23.37 -7.94
CA GLY A 10 12.88 -22.64 -9.19
C GLY A 10 13.14 -21.19 -8.84
N ASP A 11 13.96 -20.54 -9.64
CA ASP A 11 14.29 -19.13 -9.45
C ASP A 11 13.05 -18.29 -9.65
N LEU A 12 12.81 -17.38 -8.70
CA LEU A 12 11.81 -16.36 -8.79
C LEU A 12 12.48 -15.09 -9.33
N THR A 13 12.01 -14.61 -10.48
CA THR A 13 12.52 -13.36 -11.07
C THR A 13 11.65 -12.20 -10.59
N PHE A 14 12.30 -11.16 -10.12
CA PHE A 14 11.66 -9.94 -9.64
C PHE A 14 12.22 -8.73 -10.38
N GLU A 15 11.32 -7.94 -10.97
CA GLU A 15 11.64 -6.70 -11.63
C GLU A 15 10.86 -5.56 -11.00
N ARG A 16 11.53 -4.44 -10.75
CA ARG A 16 10.90 -3.24 -10.18
C ARG A 16 11.32 -2.01 -10.95
N TYR A 17 10.32 -1.22 -11.33
CA TYR A 17 10.48 0.10 -11.92
C TYR A 17 9.85 1.13 -10.98
N ALA A 18 10.57 2.18 -10.64
CA ALA A 18 10.09 3.24 -9.77
C ALA A 18 10.46 4.60 -10.34
N PHE A 19 9.50 5.50 -10.38
CA PHE A 19 9.66 6.87 -10.82
C PHE A 19 9.11 7.81 -9.76
N LYS A 20 9.82 8.91 -9.56
CA LYS A 20 9.39 9.98 -8.68
C LYS A 20 9.61 11.30 -9.41
N ALA A 21 8.57 12.13 -9.44
CA ALA A 21 8.62 13.48 -9.96
C ALA A 21 7.96 14.44 -8.97
N GLY A 22 8.51 15.63 -8.86
CA GLY A 22 7.97 16.63 -7.94
C GLY A 22 8.15 18.03 -8.50
N TRP A 23 7.25 18.91 -8.13
CA TRP A 23 7.28 20.32 -8.44
C TRP A 23 6.97 21.11 -7.18
N ALA A 24 7.66 22.21 -7.01
CA ALA A 24 7.41 23.14 -5.90
C ALA A 24 7.58 24.58 -6.40
N SER A 25 6.75 25.46 -5.87
CA SER A 25 6.80 26.89 -6.15
C SER A 25 6.49 27.70 -4.89
N ALA A 26 7.00 28.91 -4.84
CA ALA A 26 6.72 29.85 -3.78
C ALA A 26 5.96 31.07 -4.32
N TRP A 27 4.85 31.40 -3.69
CA TRP A 27 4.09 32.59 -3.98
C TRP A 27 3.95 33.42 -2.71
N LYS A 28 4.70 34.52 -2.66
CA LYS A 28 4.84 35.36 -1.45
C LYS A 28 5.39 34.52 -0.28
N LYS A 29 4.57 34.34 0.77
CA LYS A 29 4.93 33.57 1.97
C LYS A 29 4.43 32.12 1.94
N ILE A 30 3.65 31.73 0.93
CA ILE A 30 3.10 30.38 0.80
C ILE A 30 3.97 29.62 -0.20
N LYS A 31 4.36 28.41 0.18
CA LYS A 31 4.99 27.44 -0.70
C LYS A 31 3.98 26.36 -1.03
N ILE A 32 3.90 25.97 -2.27
CA ILE A 32 3.03 24.89 -2.73
C ILE A 32 3.86 23.85 -3.49
N GLY A 33 3.45 22.62 -3.41
CA GLY A 33 4.14 21.54 -4.11
C GLY A 33 3.20 20.39 -4.47
N ALA A 34 3.63 19.64 -5.47
CA ALA A 34 3.01 18.40 -5.87
C ALA A 34 4.09 17.35 -6.14
N GLU A 35 3.82 16.12 -5.81
CA GLU A 35 4.70 14.99 -6.04
C GLU A 35 3.91 13.80 -6.58
N ALA A 36 4.44 13.13 -7.59
CA ALA A 36 3.94 11.88 -8.10
C ALA A 36 4.99 10.78 -7.88
N ARG A 37 4.58 9.67 -7.29
CA ARG A 37 5.37 8.46 -7.13
C ARG A 37 4.69 7.32 -7.85
N PHE A 38 5.39 6.68 -8.74
CA PHE A 38 4.90 5.50 -9.46
C PHE A 38 5.84 4.33 -9.23
N ARG A 39 5.26 3.16 -9.00
CA ARG A 39 5.97 1.90 -8.86
C ARG A 39 5.24 0.82 -9.63
N ALA A 40 5.98 0.10 -10.47
CA ALA A 40 5.53 -1.13 -11.11
C ALA A 40 6.46 -2.27 -10.71
N GLU A 41 5.87 -3.41 -10.38
CA GLU A 41 6.61 -4.63 -10.01
C GLU A 41 6.07 -5.80 -10.81
N HIS A 42 6.97 -6.66 -11.26
CA HIS A 42 6.67 -7.90 -11.93
C HIS A 42 7.48 -9.00 -11.29
N GLU A 43 6.79 -9.98 -10.74
CA GLU A 43 7.37 -11.15 -10.11
C GLU A 43 6.83 -12.38 -10.82
N TYR A 44 7.72 -13.24 -11.30
CA TYR A 44 7.33 -14.43 -12.05
C TYR A 44 8.33 -15.56 -11.92
N ARG A 45 7.85 -16.76 -12.23
CA ARG A 45 8.63 -17.97 -12.27
C ARG A 45 8.31 -18.74 -13.56
N THR A 46 9.33 -19.33 -14.17
CA THR A 46 9.21 -20.08 -15.42
C THR A 46 8.97 -21.57 -15.25
N THR A 47 9.25 -22.12 -14.05
CA THR A 47 8.99 -23.52 -13.66
C THR A 47 7.68 -23.65 -12.89
N ASP A 48 6.98 -24.78 -13.09
CA ASP A 48 5.70 -25.04 -12.42
C ASP A 48 5.84 -25.21 -10.88
N PRO A 49 4.92 -24.65 -10.10
CA PRO A 49 3.86 -23.71 -10.48
C PRO A 49 4.43 -22.37 -10.96
N ARG A 50 3.81 -21.74 -11.97
CA ARG A 50 4.25 -20.47 -12.57
C ARG A 50 3.43 -19.30 -12.03
N PRO A 51 3.74 -18.79 -10.84
CA PRO A 51 3.12 -17.58 -10.35
C PRO A 51 3.55 -16.38 -11.21
N ARG A 52 2.63 -15.48 -11.42
CA ARG A 52 2.86 -14.20 -12.06
C ARG A 52 2.12 -13.11 -11.31
N ASN A 53 2.87 -12.27 -10.64
CA ASN A 53 2.36 -11.14 -9.87
C ASN A 53 2.75 -9.84 -10.58
N ILE A 54 1.79 -8.98 -10.83
CA ILE A 54 2.02 -7.64 -11.37
C ILE A 54 1.41 -6.64 -10.40
N VAL A 55 2.22 -5.69 -9.95
CA VAL A 55 1.80 -4.60 -9.06
C VAL A 55 1.97 -3.27 -9.78
N THR A 56 0.98 -2.40 -9.66
CA THR A 56 1.08 -0.99 -9.99
C THR A 56 0.61 -0.16 -8.81
N ASP A 57 1.38 0.87 -8.45
CA ASP A 57 1.14 1.72 -7.29
C ASP A 57 1.47 3.16 -7.68
N LEU A 58 0.46 4.02 -7.75
CA LEU A 58 0.59 5.43 -8.02
C LEU A 58 0.14 6.22 -6.80
N THR A 59 1.02 7.07 -6.29
CA THR A 59 0.70 8.02 -5.21
C THR A 59 0.89 9.44 -5.72
N LEU A 60 -0.13 10.25 -5.53
CA LEU A 60 -0.13 11.68 -5.84
C LEU A 60 -0.23 12.45 -4.54
N LEU A 61 0.72 13.33 -4.27
CA LEU A 61 0.79 14.18 -3.08
C LEU A 61 0.70 15.64 -3.47
N PHE A 62 -0.02 16.41 -2.68
CA PHE A 62 -0.12 17.84 -2.79
C PHE A 62 0.15 18.45 -1.42
N GLY A 63 0.95 19.47 -1.37
CA GLY A 63 1.32 20.12 -0.13
C GLY A 63 1.33 21.65 -0.25
N ALA A 64 1.07 22.28 0.89
CA ALA A 64 1.25 23.71 1.04
C ALA A 64 1.89 24.00 2.39
N SER A 65 2.76 25.01 2.44
CA SER A 65 3.32 25.46 3.70
C SER A 65 3.35 26.99 3.76
N ALA A 66 3.22 27.49 4.97
CA ALA A 66 3.26 28.93 5.26
C ALA A 66 3.88 29.19 6.64
N PRO A 67 4.50 30.36 6.87
CA PRO A 67 4.91 30.78 8.21
C PRO A 67 3.68 30.86 9.13
N LEU A 68 3.71 30.09 10.22
CA LEU A 68 2.66 30.13 11.25
C LEU A 68 3.03 31.13 12.37
N LEU A 69 4.30 31.08 12.78
CA LEU A 69 4.90 31.94 13.79
C LEU A 69 6.23 32.49 13.26
N ALA A 70 6.80 33.50 13.93
CA ALA A 70 8.11 34.04 13.55
C ALA A 70 9.23 32.95 13.47
N SER A 71 9.07 31.85 14.21
CA SER A 71 10.06 30.79 14.37
C SER A 71 9.69 29.47 13.70
N HIS A 72 8.46 29.31 13.19
CA HIS A 72 7.99 28.04 12.65
C HIS A 72 7.19 28.21 11.36
N GLU A 73 7.30 27.20 10.50
CA GLU A 73 6.52 27.01 9.28
C GLU A 73 5.57 25.83 9.47
N LEU A 74 4.30 26.01 9.13
CA LEU A 74 3.28 24.96 9.11
C LEU A 74 3.17 24.42 7.70
N GLY A 75 3.29 23.11 7.55
CA GLY A 75 3.03 22.36 6.34
C GLY A 75 1.75 21.52 6.46
N LEU A 76 0.98 21.47 5.37
CA LEU A 76 -0.16 20.60 5.20
C LEU A 76 0.05 19.76 3.95
N THR A 77 -0.21 18.48 4.04
CA THR A 77 -0.09 17.53 2.91
C THR A 77 -1.36 16.72 2.77
N GLY A 78 -1.82 16.54 1.55
CA GLY A 78 -2.89 15.63 1.19
C GLY A 78 -2.47 14.74 0.05
N GLY A 79 -2.93 13.49 0.02
CA GLY A 79 -2.54 12.55 -1.02
C GLY A 79 -3.60 11.54 -1.37
N LEU A 80 -3.47 11.01 -2.60
CA LEU A 80 -4.26 9.92 -3.13
C LEU A 80 -3.33 8.81 -3.59
N ARG A 81 -3.72 7.56 -3.30
CA ARG A 81 -2.99 6.37 -3.71
C ARG A 81 -3.88 5.46 -4.53
N PHE A 82 -3.40 5.02 -5.66
CA PHE A 82 -4.06 4.06 -6.56
C PHE A 82 -3.18 2.83 -6.66
N TYR A 83 -3.70 1.71 -6.15
CA TYR A 83 -3.00 0.44 -6.11
C TYR A 83 -3.77 -0.60 -6.90
N LYS A 84 -3.07 -1.41 -7.69
CA LYS A 84 -3.60 -2.60 -8.34
C LYS A 84 -2.54 -3.69 -8.33
N GLN A 85 -2.97 -4.91 -7.96
CA GLN A 85 -2.15 -6.12 -8.04
C GLN A 85 -2.95 -7.22 -8.70
N THR A 86 -2.35 -7.90 -9.67
CA THR A 86 -2.92 -9.09 -10.28
C THR A 86 -2.04 -10.29 -9.93
N ASN A 87 -2.69 -11.36 -9.48
CA ASN A 87 -2.04 -12.63 -9.20
C ASN A 87 -2.61 -13.67 -10.15
N ASN A 88 -1.73 -14.39 -10.83
CA ASN A 88 -2.09 -15.51 -11.68
C ASN A 88 -1.10 -16.66 -11.44
N VAL A 89 -1.58 -17.88 -11.43
CA VAL A 89 -0.75 -19.08 -11.32
C VAL A 89 -1.10 -20.00 -12.48
N ALA A 90 -0.13 -20.27 -13.33
CA ALA A 90 -0.28 -21.20 -14.45
C ALA A 90 0.48 -22.50 -14.18
N PHE A 91 -0.07 -23.60 -14.72
CA PHE A 91 0.54 -24.92 -14.69
C PHE A 91 0.57 -25.47 -16.12
N LEU A 92 1.72 -25.93 -16.58
CA LEU A 92 1.88 -26.66 -17.82
C LEU A 92 1.80 -28.19 -17.55
N ARG A 93 0.60 -28.67 -17.26
CA ARG A 93 0.34 -30.09 -17.07
C ARG A 93 -0.57 -30.61 -18.16
N GLU A 94 -0.30 -31.84 -18.63
CA GLU A 94 -1.22 -32.57 -19.52
C GLU A 94 -2.58 -32.86 -18.88
N ALA A 95 -2.65 -32.89 -17.53
CA ALA A 95 -3.85 -33.18 -16.75
C ALA A 95 -4.82 -32.00 -16.58
N GLY A 96 -4.55 -30.82 -17.20
CA GLY A 96 -5.46 -29.67 -17.17
C GLY A 96 -5.35 -28.79 -15.92
N VAL A 97 -6.37 -27.96 -15.71
CA VAL A 97 -6.40 -26.91 -14.68
C VAL A 97 -6.60 -27.49 -13.28
N ILE A 98 -5.81 -27.04 -12.33
CA ILE A 98 -5.94 -27.42 -10.92
C ILE A 98 -7.09 -26.59 -10.30
N PRO A 99 -8.00 -27.22 -9.54
CA PRO A 99 -9.05 -26.50 -8.84
C PRO A 99 -8.46 -25.54 -7.79
N GLU A 100 -8.97 -24.31 -7.74
CA GLU A 100 -8.65 -23.33 -6.75
C GLU A 100 -9.62 -23.40 -5.57
N TYR A 101 -9.10 -23.35 -4.36
CA TYR A 101 -9.89 -23.33 -3.14
C TYR A 101 -9.70 -21.98 -2.41
N HIS A 102 -10.80 -21.33 -2.07
CA HIS A 102 -10.78 -20.13 -1.25
C HIS A 102 -10.88 -20.53 0.23
N MET A 103 -9.74 -20.56 0.90
CA MET A 103 -9.67 -20.91 2.31
C MET A 103 -10.17 -19.77 3.16
N LEU A 104 -11.12 -20.05 4.04
CA LEU A 104 -11.68 -19.11 5.04
C LEU A 104 -10.84 -19.07 6.33
N GLY A 105 -9.88 -19.95 6.49
CA GLY A 105 -9.12 -20.17 7.71
C GLY A 105 -9.58 -21.44 8.45
N LEU A 106 -8.80 -21.87 9.45
CA LEU A 106 -9.06 -23.09 10.25
C LEU A 106 -9.34 -24.37 9.42
N GLY A 107 -8.78 -24.46 8.20
CA GLY A 107 -8.99 -25.58 7.30
C GLY A 107 -10.34 -25.61 6.57
N MET A 108 -11.16 -24.56 6.70
CA MET A 108 -12.44 -24.43 6.00
C MET A 108 -12.24 -23.80 4.63
N ASP A 109 -12.93 -24.34 3.61
CA ASP A 109 -13.02 -23.76 2.28
C ASP A 109 -14.44 -23.25 1.97
N TYR A 110 -14.55 -22.32 1.04
CA TYR A 110 -15.83 -21.81 0.57
C TYR A 110 -16.12 -22.31 -0.84
N LYS A 111 -16.92 -23.36 -0.94
CA LYS A 111 -17.22 -24.09 -2.19
C LYS A 111 -17.76 -23.23 -3.32
N ARG A 112 -18.48 -22.15 -3.01
CA ARG A 112 -19.05 -21.24 -4.01
C ARG A 112 -17.99 -20.55 -4.88
N PHE A 113 -16.79 -20.35 -4.34
CA PHE A 113 -15.67 -19.72 -5.03
C PHE A 113 -14.56 -20.71 -5.39
N SER A 114 -14.79 -22.00 -5.16
CA SER A 114 -13.88 -23.04 -5.63
C SER A 114 -14.14 -23.37 -7.09
N GLY A 115 -13.09 -23.67 -7.84
CA GLY A 115 -13.18 -24.01 -9.24
C GLY A 115 -11.86 -23.85 -9.98
N ASN A 116 -11.94 -23.78 -11.31
CA ASN A 116 -10.77 -23.75 -12.18
C ASN A 116 -10.22 -22.33 -12.44
N ASN A 117 -10.53 -21.37 -11.59
CA ASN A 117 -10.21 -19.96 -11.80
C ASN A 117 -9.19 -19.47 -10.81
N ALA A 118 -7.94 -19.55 -11.20
CA ALA A 118 -6.80 -19.16 -10.38
C ALA A 118 -6.45 -17.66 -10.46
N SER A 119 -7.34 -16.79 -10.93
CA SER A 119 -7.03 -15.38 -11.04
C SER A 119 -7.85 -14.52 -10.08
N ALA A 120 -7.17 -13.84 -9.19
CA ALA A 120 -7.73 -12.78 -8.38
C ALA A 120 -6.91 -11.51 -8.57
N TYR A 121 -7.53 -10.35 -8.43
CA TYR A 121 -6.80 -9.11 -8.37
C TYR A 121 -7.20 -8.27 -7.15
N TYR A 122 -6.27 -7.45 -6.72
CA TYR A 122 -6.46 -6.52 -5.62
C TYR A 122 -6.47 -5.10 -6.17
N LYS A 123 -7.40 -4.30 -5.70
CA LYS A 123 -7.50 -2.87 -6.03
C LYS A 123 -7.70 -2.07 -4.76
N ALA A 124 -7.01 -0.92 -4.67
CA ALA A 124 -7.23 0.01 -3.58
C ALA A 124 -7.17 1.45 -4.10
N THR A 125 -8.01 2.30 -3.52
CA THR A 125 -7.89 3.76 -3.62
C THR A 125 -7.78 4.27 -2.18
N GLY A 126 -6.59 4.74 -1.83
CA GLY A 126 -6.28 5.25 -0.50
C GLY A 126 -6.17 6.76 -0.48
N CYS A 127 -6.27 7.33 0.71
CA CYS A 127 -5.99 8.74 0.95
C CYS A 127 -5.03 8.89 2.13
N GLU A 128 -4.29 10.01 2.12
CA GLU A 128 -3.43 10.38 3.24
C GLU A 128 -3.50 11.89 3.48
N VAL A 129 -3.32 12.27 4.74
CA VAL A 129 -3.22 13.67 5.16
C VAL A 129 -2.07 13.79 6.16
N GLY A 130 -1.36 14.91 6.11
CA GLY A 130 -0.23 15.17 7.00
C GLY A 130 -0.19 16.63 7.44
N ILE A 131 0.37 16.83 8.63
CA ILE A 131 0.63 18.14 9.23
C ILE A 131 2.07 18.11 9.71
N ASP A 132 2.84 19.13 9.31
CA ASP A 132 4.22 19.31 9.69
C ASP A 132 4.43 20.69 10.30
N LEU A 133 5.15 20.76 11.40
CA LEU A 133 5.63 22.00 12.00
C LEU A 133 7.15 21.96 12.03
N VAL A 134 7.78 22.88 11.33
CA VAL A 134 9.24 22.90 11.17
C VAL A 134 9.79 24.25 11.58
N PRO A 135 10.88 24.30 12.38
CA PRO A 135 11.48 25.58 12.76
C PRO A 135 12.15 26.25 11.54
N THR A 136 11.92 27.53 11.36
CA THR A 136 12.56 28.37 10.32
C THR A 136 13.99 28.76 10.70
N GLY A 137 14.32 28.75 12.01
CA GLY A 137 15.63 29.09 12.55
C GLY A 137 16.61 27.91 12.58
N LYS A 138 17.80 28.16 13.17
CA LYS A 138 18.86 27.16 13.34
C LYS A 138 18.50 26.08 14.37
N SER A 139 17.59 26.39 15.28
CA SER A 139 17.19 25.50 16.38
C SER A 139 15.68 25.59 16.59
N GLY A 140 15.07 24.52 17.07
CA GLY A 140 13.67 24.51 17.42
C GLY A 140 13.03 23.13 17.42
N LEU A 141 11.81 23.09 17.93
CA LEU A 141 10.96 21.92 17.96
C LEU A 141 10.46 21.60 16.55
N MET A 142 10.44 20.32 16.21
CA MET A 142 9.82 19.78 15.01
C MET A 142 8.68 18.84 15.41
N PHE A 143 7.59 18.91 14.68
CA PHE A 143 6.48 18.00 14.85
C PHE A 143 5.97 17.58 13.47
N SER A 144 5.65 16.30 13.31
CA SER A 144 5.01 15.78 12.11
C SER A 144 3.96 14.75 12.50
N THR A 145 2.81 14.79 11.86
CA THR A 145 1.82 13.72 11.97
C THR A 145 1.23 13.42 10.61
N GLN A 146 1.00 12.12 10.34
CA GLN A 146 0.43 11.64 9.09
C GLN A 146 -0.61 10.57 9.41
N TYR A 147 -1.77 10.69 8.79
CA TYR A 147 -2.81 9.67 8.78
C TYR A 147 -3.03 9.18 7.36
N ALA A 148 -3.08 7.87 7.17
CA ALA A 148 -3.37 7.25 5.88
C ALA A 148 -4.44 6.16 6.05
N TYR A 149 -5.34 6.06 5.07
CA TYR A 149 -6.32 4.99 4.96
C TYR A 149 -6.30 4.39 3.57
N THR A 150 -6.16 3.06 3.49
CA THR A 150 -6.14 2.32 2.23
C THR A 150 -6.99 1.07 2.33
N PRO A 151 -8.19 1.04 1.70
CA PRO A 151 -9.01 -0.16 1.59
C PRO A 151 -8.58 -1.00 0.39
N TYR A 152 -8.08 -2.21 0.63
CA TYR A 152 -7.73 -3.18 -0.39
C TYR A 152 -8.90 -4.12 -0.65
N HIS A 153 -9.44 -4.11 -1.85
CA HIS A 153 -10.49 -5.00 -2.31
C HIS A 153 -9.89 -6.18 -3.05
N ARG A 154 -10.21 -7.40 -2.61
CA ARG A 154 -9.94 -8.61 -3.37
C ARG A 154 -11.12 -8.87 -4.30
N ILE A 155 -10.88 -9.01 -5.59
CA ILE A 155 -11.89 -9.09 -6.63
C ILE A 155 -11.65 -10.33 -7.48
N LEU A 156 -12.73 -11.10 -7.74
CA LEU A 156 -12.71 -12.23 -8.66
C LEU A 156 -13.23 -11.78 -10.03
N PRO A 157 -12.39 -11.76 -11.08
CA PRO A 157 -12.78 -11.28 -12.41
C PRO A 157 -13.90 -12.12 -13.04
N ASN A 158 -13.91 -13.43 -12.76
CA ASN A 158 -14.84 -14.36 -13.39
C ASN A 158 -16.27 -14.35 -12.82
N LEU A 159 -16.51 -13.62 -11.74
CA LEU A 159 -17.81 -13.46 -11.11
C LEU A 159 -18.30 -12.00 -11.23
N ASN A 160 -18.30 -11.45 -12.44
CA ASN A 160 -18.68 -10.06 -12.72
C ASN A 160 -17.87 -9.05 -11.88
N ALA A 161 -16.60 -9.33 -11.64
CA ALA A 161 -15.72 -8.53 -10.81
C ALA A 161 -16.25 -8.33 -9.37
N LEU A 162 -16.81 -9.38 -8.79
CA LEU A 162 -17.36 -9.36 -7.43
C LEU A 162 -16.25 -9.14 -6.40
N PRO A 163 -16.32 -8.10 -5.56
CA PRO A 163 -15.45 -7.97 -4.42
C PRO A 163 -15.83 -9.00 -3.34
N ILE A 164 -14.91 -9.89 -2.99
CA ILE A 164 -15.15 -10.95 -2.01
C ILE A 164 -14.67 -10.59 -0.60
N SER A 165 -13.65 -9.76 -0.51
CA SER A 165 -13.16 -9.28 0.78
C SER A 165 -12.55 -7.89 0.66
N VAL A 166 -12.55 -7.16 1.77
CA VAL A 166 -11.94 -5.84 1.91
C VAL A 166 -11.04 -5.84 3.13
N LEU A 167 -9.79 -5.43 2.96
CA LEU A 167 -8.85 -5.17 4.04
C LEU A 167 -8.65 -3.65 4.16
N GLY A 168 -9.23 -3.04 5.16
CA GLY A 168 -8.99 -1.64 5.51
C GLY A 168 -7.70 -1.51 6.33
N VAL A 169 -6.75 -0.73 5.85
CA VAL A 169 -5.50 -0.42 6.56
C VAL A 169 -5.49 1.05 6.93
N GLN A 170 -5.47 1.34 8.23
CA GLN A 170 -5.34 2.67 8.80
C GLN A 170 -3.96 2.79 9.42
N THR A 171 -3.24 3.86 9.11
CA THR A 171 -1.92 4.10 9.67
C THR A 171 -1.85 5.53 10.20
N LEU A 172 -1.49 5.66 11.47
CA LEU A 172 -1.20 6.95 12.10
C LEU A 172 0.29 6.97 12.47
N LYS A 173 1.00 7.96 11.96
CA LYS A 173 2.39 8.22 12.31
C LYS A 173 2.50 9.55 13.01
N GLY A 174 3.32 9.62 14.05
CA GLY A 174 3.68 10.84 14.76
C GLY A 174 5.18 10.90 14.96
N GLU A 175 5.76 12.05 14.76
CA GLU A 175 7.18 12.33 15.01
C GLU A 175 7.31 13.64 15.76
N VAL A 176 8.16 13.66 16.76
CA VAL A 176 8.60 14.87 17.45
C VAL A 176 10.12 14.90 17.44
N GLY A 177 10.68 16.07 17.23
CA GLY A 177 12.13 16.23 17.21
C GLY A 177 12.57 17.59 17.67
N TRP A 178 13.83 17.67 18.04
CA TRP A 178 14.51 18.92 18.33
C TRP A 178 15.77 19.02 17.47
N ARG A 179 15.87 20.12 16.75
CA ARG A 179 17.08 20.47 15.97
C ARG A 179 17.82 21.61 16.61
N GLN A 180 19.14 21.50 16.68
CA GLN A 180 20.02 22.57 17.12
C GLN A 180 21.24 22.67 16.19
N GLY A 181 21.48 23.86 15.67
CA GLY A 181 22.56 24.16 14.74
C GLY A 181 22.18 23.85 13.27
N GLN A 182 22.97 24.38 12.34
CA GLN A 182 22.80 24.16 10.89
C GLN A 182 23.92 23.32 10.28
N ARG A 183 25.17 23.57 10.63
CA ARG A 183 26.36 22.92 10.05
C ARG A 183 27.01 21.96 11.04
N ASP A 184 27.19 22.40 12.28
CA ASP A 184 27.74 21.61 13.38
C ASP A 184 26.65 21.49 14.45
N GLY A 185 25.62 20.72 14.14
CA GLY A 185 24.44 20.60 14.98
C GLY A 185 24.05 19.16 15.24
N TRP A 186 23.09 18.98 16.12
CA TRP A 186 22.47 17.71 16.40
C TRP A 186 20.97 17.75 16.20
N LEU A 187 20.41 16.57 15.89
CA LEU A 187 18.99 16.34 15.69
C LEU A 187 18.57 15.15 16.53
N LEU A 188 17.67 15.36 17.46
CA LEU A 188 17.01 14.29 18.24
C LEU A 188 15.60 14.12 17.73
N LYS A 189 15.18 12.87 17.46
CA LYS A 189 13.84 12.53 16.99
C LYS A 189 13.31 11.32 17.74
N ALA A 190 11.99 11.36 18.03
CA ALA A 190 11.22 10.21 18.48
C ALA A 190 10.02 10.06 17.56
N ALA A 191 9.73 8.83 17.16
CA ALA A 191 8.62 8.53 16.26
C ALA A 191 7.77 7.38 16.81
N VAL A 192 6.47 7.44 16.55
CA VAL A 192 5.50 6.38 16.83
C VAL A 192 4.71 6.10 15.57
N CYS A 193 4.44 4.81 15.33
CA CYS A 193 3.57 4.36 14.26
C CYS A 193 2.52 3.41 14.85
N HIS A 194 1.26 3.73 14.61
CA HIS A 194 0.14 2.87 14.95
C HIS A 194 -0.55 2.43 13.67
N GLU A 195 -0.72 1.12 13.48
CA GLU A 195 -1.43 0.55 12.34
C GLU A 195 -2.59 -0.31 12.84
N ARG A 196 -3.78 -0.05 12.30
CA ARG A 196 -4.98 -0.86 12.51
C ARG A 196 -5.39 -1.49 11.18
N ARG A 197 -5.63 -2.79 11.20
CA ARG A 197 -6.16 -3.56 10.05
C ARG A 197 -7.54 -4.08 10.40
N THR A 198 -8.50 -3.90 9.49
CA THR A 198 -9.86 -4.38 9.62
C THR A 198 -10.22 -5.18 8.38
N GLY A 199 -10.54 -6.45 8.56
CA GLY A 199 -10.97 -7.35 7.48
C GLY A 199 -12.49 -7.47 7.45
N ASN A 200 -13.08 -7.38 6.25
CA ASN A 200 -14.48 -7.67 6.00
C ASN A 200 -14.57 -8.68 4.86
N GLU A 201 -15.37 -9.73 5.03
CA GLU A 201 -15.58 -10.76 4.03
C GLU A 201 -17.07 -10.88 3.68
N GLN A 202 -17.38 -11.04 2.40
CA GLN A 202 -18.75 -11.30 1.95
C GLN A 202 -19.00 -12.80 1.88
N ILE A 203 -19.79 -13.32 2.82
CA ILE A 203 -20.20 -14.72 2.84
C ILE A 203 -21.65 -14.78 2.39
N ALA A 204 -21.92 -15.39 1.22
CA ALA A 204 -23.25 -15.78 0.73
C ALA A 204 -24.35 -14.70 0.83
N GLY A 205 -24.04 -13.44 0.58
CA GLY A 205 -25.02 -12.34 0.59
C GLY A 205 -25.26 -11.69 1.96
N SER A 206 -24.55 -12.13 3.01
CA SER A 206 -24.47 -11.42 4.28
C SER A 206 -23.08 -10.82 4.47
N SER A 207 -23.01 -9.55 4.83
CA SER A 207 -21.78 -8.93 5.28
C SER A 207 -21.60 -9.25 6.77
N SER A 208 -20.62 -10.08 7.12
CA SER A 208 -20.17 -10.20 8.52
C SER A 208 -18.91 -9.34 8.68
N SER A 209 -18.96 -8.39 9.58
CA SER A 209 -17.78 -7.65 10.04
C SER A 209 -17.24 -8.36 11.26
N THR A 210 -16.00 -8.81 11.22
CA THR A 210 -15.22 -9.20 12.39
C THR A 210 -14.23 -8.10 12.71
N GLU A 211 -14.42 -7.45 13.86
CA GLU A 211 -13.44 -6.55 14.48
C GLU A 211 -12.33 -7.32 15.18
#